data_b48ed6c76e072fb38a3ef6461ee61bcc
#
_entry.id   b48ed6c76e072fb38a3ef6461ee61bcc
#
_cell.length_a   1.000
_cell.length_b   1.000
_cell.length_c   1.000
_cell.angle_alpha   90.00
_cell.angle_beta   90.00
_cell.angle_gamma   90.00
#
_symmetry.space_group_name_H-M   'P 1'
#
loop_
_entity.id
_entity.type
_entity.pdbx_description
1 polymer ?
#
loop_
_entity_poly.entity_id
_entity_poly.type
_entity_poly.pdbx_seq_one_letter_code
_entity_poly.pdbx_strand_id
1 'polypeptide(L)'
;MPDREPNIVVSGLSRMITADGITVDVQIFRLEQDPQWTLEVTNDKGTSTVWDAMFDTDDEAFAAFQLTAQEEGMDAFLDDDNVIPFPTRH
;
A
#
# COMPACT_ATOMS: atom_id res chain seq x y z
N MET A 1 -18.45 -0.69 25.47
CA MET A 1 -18.31 -0.82 25.02
C MET A 1 -18.09 -1.10 24.46
N PRO A 2 -17.97 -1.29 24.38
CA PRO A 2 -17.62 -1.40 23.82
C PRO A 2 -17.31 -1.55 22.77
N ASP A 3 -17.37 -1.51 22.14
CA ASP A 3 -17.03 -1.64 21.27
C ASP A 3 -16.10 -1.47 20.64
N ARG A 4 -15.81 -1.89 20.38
CA ARG A 4 -14.85 -1.67 20.10
C ARG A 4 -14.44 -1.88 18.80
N GLU A 5 -14.21 -0.97 18.04
CA GLU A 5 -13.62 -1.11 16.80
C GLU A 5 -12.15 -1.14 16.98
N PRO A 6 -11.38 -1.96 16.26
CA PRO A 6 -9.92 -1.96 16.39
C PRO A 6 -9.39 -0.61 15.91
N ASN A 7 -8.41 -0.11 16.60
CA ASN A 7 -7.75 1.12 16.19
C ASN A 7 -6.80 0.82 15.05
N ILE A 8 -6.71 1.75 14.12
CA ILE A 8 -5.81 1.64 12.99
C ILE A 8 -4.64 2.57 13.22
N VAL A 9 -3.43 2.04 13.06
CA VAL A 9 -2.20 2.82 13.18
C VAL A 9 -1.73 3.11 11.77
N VAL A 10 -1.62 4.38 11.43
CA VAL A 10 -1.20 4.81 10.10
C VAL A 10 0.25 5.21 10.16
N SER A 11 1.07 4.65 9.28
CA SER A 11 2.48 4.98 9.25
C SER A 11 2.70 6.41 8.81
N GLY A 12 3.71 7.04 9.37
CA GLY A 12 4.12 8.36 8.92
C GLY A 12 4.68 8.37 7.51
N LEU A 13 4.93 7.19 6.93
CA LEU A 13 5.39 7.09 5.54
C LEU A 13 4.25 7.20 4.55
N SER A 14 3.00 7.12 5.02
CA SER A 14 1.83 7.25 4.14
C SER A 14 1.81 8.65 3.54
N ARG A 15 1.62 8.75 2.25
CA ARG A 15 1.66 10.05 1.56
C ARG A 15 1.14 9.95 0.15
N MET A 16 0.85 11.12 -0.44
CA MET A 16 0.56 11.20 -1.86
C MET A 16 1.87 11.23 -2.62
N ILE A 17 1.94 10.52 -3.73
CA ILE A 17 3.14 10.50 -4.56
C ILE A 17 2.73 10.74 -5.99
N THR A 18 3.44 11.63 -6.66
CA THR A 18 3.23 11.92 -8.07
C THR A 18 4.49 11.60 -8.84
N ALA A 19 4.37 10.79 -9.86
CA ALA A 19 5.47 10.45 -10.74
C ALA A 19 4.90 10.17 -12.13
N ASP A 20 5.61 10.62 -13.15
CA ASP A 20 5.18 10.39 -14.55
C ASP A 20 3.76 10.89 -14.79
N GLY A 21 3.39 11.98 -14.12
CA GLY A 21 2.06 12.56 -14.28
C GLY A 21 0.95 11.80 -13.58
N ILE A 22 1.28 10.79 -12.79
CA ILE A 22 0.30 9.96 -12.11
C ILE A 22 0.42 10.17 -10.61
N THR A 23 -0.69 10.49 -9.97
CA THR A 23 -0.72 10.72 -8.52
C THR A 23 -1.44 9.57 -7.85
N VAL A 24 -0.83 9.02 -6.81
CA VAL A 24 -1.43 7.95 -6.02
C VAL A 24 -1.33 8.28 -4.55
N ASP A 25 -2.23 7.70 -3.77
CA ASP A 25 -2.25 7.86 -2.32
C ASP A 25 -1.70 6.56 -1.73
N VAL A 26 -0.52 6.62 -1.15
CA VAL A 26 0.15 5.45 -0.58
C VAL A 26 -0.23 5.39 0.88
N GLN A 27 -0.93 4.33 1.26
CA GLN A 27 -1.37 4.13 2.63
C GLN A 27 -0.69 2.90 3.21
N ILE A 28 -0.03 3.08 4.34
CA ILE A 28 0.62 1.99 5.05
C ILE A 28 0.05 2.00 6.45
N PHE A 29 -0.60 0.93 6.82
CA PHE A 29 -1.32 0.90 8.09
C PHE A 29 -1.36 -0.51 8.66
N ARG A 30 -1.71 -0.60 9.93
CA ARG A 30 -1.90 -1.87 10.59
C ARG A 30 -2.96 -1.71 11.67
N LEU A 31 -3.50 -2.81 12.12
CA LEU A 31 -4.34 -2.78 13.29
C LEU A 31 -3.45 -2.66 14.51
N GLU A 32 -3.97 -2.02 15.55
CA GLU A 32 -3.20 -1.77 16.76
C GLU A 32 -2.60 -3.04 17.32
N GLN A 33 -3.34 -4.12 17.25
CA GLN A 33 -2.89 -5.37 17.84
C GLN A 33 -2.21 -6.29 16.83
N ASP A 34 -2.01 -5.84 15.61
CA ASP A 34 -1.37 -6.63 14.57
C ASP A 34 0.02 -6.07 14.35
N PRO A 35 1.07 -6.89 14.45
CA PRO A 35 2.41 -6.37 14.27
C PRO A 35 2.80 -6.10 12.83
N GLN A 36 2.01 -6.57 11.87
CA GLN A 36 2.39 -6.43 10.47
C GLN A 36 1.60 -5.36 9.77
N TRP A 37 2.22 -4.77 8.77
CA TRP A 37 1.68 -3.62 8.05
C TRP A 37 1.05 -4.04 6.74
N THR A 38 0.01 -3.31 6.35
CA THR A 38 -0.66 -3.48 5.06
C THR A 38 -0.30 -2.31 4.17
N LEU A 39 -0.09 -2.58 2.89
CA LEU A 39 0.20 -1.55 1.91
C LEU A 39 -0.96 -1.47 0.92
N GLU A 40 -1.49 -0.28 0.76
CA GLU A 40 -2.56 -0.03 -0.20
C GLU A 40 -2.24 1.25 -0.95
N VAL A 41 -2.40 1.23 -2.26
CA VAL A 41 -2.17 2.40 -3.10
C VAL A 41 -3.45 2.66 -3.87
N THR A 42 -3.99 3.88 -3.72
CA THR A 42 -5.24 4.25 -4.36
C THR A 42 -4.95 5.33 -5.40
N ASN A 43 -5.43 5.14 -6.62
CA ASN A 43 -5.21 6.12 -7.66
C ASN A 43 -6.25 7.23 -7.58
N ASP A 44 -6.15 8.22 -8.47
CA ASP A 44 -7.04 9.40 -8.40
C ASP A 44 -8.46 9.07 -8.83
N LYS A 45 -8.71 7.88 -9.32
CA LYS A 45 -10.07 7.45 -9.67
C LYS A 45 -10.69 6.62 -8.58
N GLY A 46 -9.97 6.42 -7.48
CA GLY A 46 -10.47 5.66 -6.36
C GLY A 46 -10.22 4.15 -6.45
N THR A 47 -9.47 3.71 -7.43
CA THR A 47 -9.14 2.29 -7.57
C THR A 47 -7.94 1.96 -6.71
N SER A 48 -8.04 0.89 -5.94
CA SER A 48 -6.99 0.50 -5.01
C SER A 48 -6.20 -0.69 -5.50
N THR A 49 -4.90 -0.64 -5.24
CA THR A 49 -4.01 -1.78 -5.42
C THR A 49 -3.55 -2.20 -4.04
N VAL A 50 -3.78 -3.44 -3.68
CA VAL A 50 -3.44 -3.94 -2.35
C VAL A 50 -2.44 -5.07 -2.50
N TRP A 51 -1.38 -5.03 -1.68
CA TRP A 51 -0.39 -6.11 -1.68
C TRP A 51 -0.94 -7.26 -0.85
N ASP A 52 -0.79 -8.46 -1.39
CA ASP A 52 -1.27 -9.66 -0.73
C ASP A 52 -0.40 -10.03 0.46
N ALA A 53 0.83 -9.58 0.47
CA ALA A 53 1.76 -9.86 1.54
C ALA A 53 1.68 -8.80 2.62
N MET A 54 1.90 -9.19 3.86
CA MET A 54 2.05 -8.26 4.96
C MET A 54 3.52 -7.97 5.15
N PHE A 55 3.82 -6.83 5.74
CA PHE A 55 5.20 -6.39 5.92
C PHE A 55 5.52 -6.25 7.40
N ASP A 56 6.73 -6.63 7.80
CA ASP A 56 7.13 -6.54 9.19
C ASP A 56 7.36 -5.12 9.64
N THR A 57 7.74 -4.24 8.72
CA THR A 57 7.95 -2.84 9.05
C THR A 57 7.29 -1.98 7.99
N ASP A 58 7.00 -0.74 8.34
CA ASP A 58 6.44 0.20 7.40
C ASP A 58 7.47 0.59 6.34
N ASP A 59 8.76 0.56 6.68
CA ASP A 59 9.81 0.81 5.69
C ASP A 59 9.78 -0.25 4.61
N GLU A 60 9.56 -1.50 4.98
CA GLU A 60 9.49 -2.57 3.99
C GLU A 60 8.28 -2.41 3.10
N ALA A 61 7.17 -1.98 3.66
CA ALA A 61 5.97 -1.74 2.86
C ALA A 61 6.22 -0.63 1.85
N PHE A 62 6.84 0.45 2.28
CA PHE A 62 7.10 1.56 1.38
C PHE A 62 8.10 1.15 0.30
N ALA A 63 9.10 0.34 0.66
CA ALA A 63 10.07 -0.15 -0.31
C ALA A 63 9.37 -1.03 -1.36
N ALA A 64 8.37 -1.80 -0.95
CA ALA A 64 7.62 -2.63 -1.90
C ALA A 64 6.87 -1.76 -2.91
N PHE A 65 6.31 -0.65 -2.45
CA PHE A 65 5.66 0.29 -3.37
C PHE A 65 6.68 0.84 -4.36
N GLN A 66 7.83 1.27 -3.84
CA GLN A 66 8.86 1.87 -4.69
C GLN A 66 9.36 0.87 -5.74
N LEU A 67 9.55 -0.37 -5.32
CA LEU A 67 10.03 -1.39 -6.22
C LEU A 67 9.03 -1.65 -7.34
N THR A 68 7.75 -1.74 -7.01
CA THR A 68 6.72 -1.96 -8.00
C THR A 68 6.65 -0.78 -8.97
N ALA A 69 6.77 0.44 -8.45
CA ALA A 69 6.75 1.63 -9.30
C ALA A 69 7.94 1.64 -10.26
N GLN A 70 9.08 1.15 -9.81
CA GLN A 70 10.25 1.11 -10.66
C GLN A 70 10.17 0.00 -11.72
N GLU A 71 9.67 -1.14 -11.32
CA GLU A 71 9.67 -2.30 -12.23
C GLU A 71 8.50 -2.28 -13.19
N GLU A 72 7.34 -1.86 -12.70
CA GLU A 72 6.13 -1.92 -13.51
C GLU A 72 5.71 -0.56 -14.02
N GLY A 73 6.22 0.50 -13.42
CA GLY A 73 5.80 1.85 -13.75
C GLY A 73 4.59 2.27 -12.95
N MET A 74 4.36 3.57 -12.87
CA MET A 74 3.23 4.10 -12.11
C MET A 74 1.88 3.72 -12.73
N ASP A 75 1.83 3.47 -14.01
CA ASP A 75 0.57 3.10 -14.64
C ASP A 75 0.09 1.72 -14.19
N ALA A 76 0.92 0.92 -13.53
CA ALA A 76 0.43 -0.31 -12.92
C ALA A 76 -0.67 -0.03 -11.91
N PHE A 77 -0.67 1.16 -11.30
CA PHE A 77 -1.66 1.50 -10.30
C PHE A 77 -2.94 2.07 -10.89
N LEU A 78 -3.02 2.17 -12.20
CA LEU A 78 -4.21 2.66 -12.86
C LEU A 78 -5.17 1.55 -13.25
N ASP A 79 -4.72 0.30 -13.18
CA ASP A 79 -5.58 -0.82 -13.53
C ASP A 79 -6.63 -1.04 -12.45
N ASP A 80 -7.77 -1.58 -12.86
CA ASP A 80 -8.85 -1.82 -11.92
C ASP A 80 -8.57 -3.00 -11.02
N ASP A 81 -8.90 -2.84 -9.75
CA ASP A 81 -8.92 -3.95 -8.78
C ASP A 81 -7.67 -4.81 -8.79
N ASN A 82 -6.54 -4.16 -8.81
CA ASN A 82 -5.29 -4.89 -8.79
C ASN A 82 -4.96 -5.40 -7.40
N VAL A 83 -4.57 -6.65 -7.32
CA VAL A 83 -4.00 -7.21 -6.11
C VAL A 83 -2.62 -7.70 -6.49
N ILE A 84 -1.61 -7.18 -5.79
CA ILE A 84 -0.23 -7.58 -6.06
C ILE A 84 0.03 -8.85 -5.26
N PRO A 85 0.28 -9.96 -5.92
CA PRO A 85 0.53 -11.20 -5.19
C PRO A 85 1.87 -11.12 -4.47
N PHE A 86 2.04 -12.03 -3.53
CA PHE A 86 3.29 -12.11 -2.81
C PHE A 86 4.40 -12.24 -3.84
N PRO A 87 5.42 -11.41 -3.75
CA PRO A 87 6.42 -11.36 -4.79
C PRO A 87 7.27 -12.59 -4.82
N THR A 88 6.94 -13.47 -5.66
CA THR A 88 7.74 -14.64 -5.84
C THR A 88 8.39 -14.56 -7.18
N ARG A 89 8.82 -13.41 -7.51
CA ARG A 89 9.29 -13.21 -8.72
C ARG A 89 10.33 -14.03 -9.05
N HIS A 90 10.62 -14.33 -10.02
CA HIS A 90 11.68 -15.19 -10.37
C HIS A 90 12.32 -14.71 -11.65
#